data_bc99caaa837a0546fa5a1a127dca1cbe
#
_entry.id   bc99caaa837a0546fa5a1a127dca1cbe
#
_cell.length_a   1.000
_cell.length_b   1.000
_cell.length_c   1.000
_cell.angle_alpha   90.00
_cell.angle_beta   90.00
_cell.angle_gamma   90.00
#
_symmetry.space_group_name_H-M   'P 1'
#
loop_
_entity.id
_entity.type
_entity.pdbx_description
1 polymer ?
#
loop_
_entity_poly.entity_id
_entity_poly.type
_entity_poly.pdbx_seq_one_letter_code
_entity_poly.pdbx_strand_id
1 'polypeptide(L)'
;MNVEEKQNPLGIEKIGTLLRKMAIPAIIANVVNALYNIVDQIFIGQGVGYLGNAATNIAFPITTICMAIGLMVGIGAASNFNLALGRKEDKHAREVAGTAVVLLVTAGLIIMSVVLLFLQPLLNLFGATDQILGYASEYAGITAFGIPFFMISIGFNPLVRADGRATYSMMAIIVGALLNTVLDPLFIFGFIMGIPGAAWATVISQVVSAIVLLAYIPRFRSVRFERSDFKLSFSDVKVIASLGLTSFIFQISATIVQIASNNLLRTYGAQSIYGSDIPIAVGGVVSKIFVIFIAVVIGLNQGAQPILGFNYGAKKYSRVHETMSLLLKVTVILSTILWILFEAFPLQLIQMFGSGDALYYEFGVRYARAFLFFTFINGTTIIVTTFFPAIGKAKLGAILSLTRQMFVLLPVMILLATSFGVDGLIFAGPISDFISFIICITVYIHQMRKIPKVDELLV
;
A
#
# COMPACT_ATOMS: atom_id res chain seq x y z
N MET A 1 31.42 -22.41 -26.71
CA MET A 1 30.12 -22.81 -26.17
C MET A 1 29.22 -21.58 -26.18
N ASN A 2 28.26 -21.53 -27.11
CA ASN A 2 27.28 -20.43 -27.18
C ASN A 2 26.46 -20.44 -25.89
N VAL A 3 26.67 -19.45 -25.04
CA VAL A 3 25.74 -19.13 -23.96
C VAL A 3 24.50 -18.57 -24.67
N GLU A 4 23.50 -19.43 -24.90
CA GLU A 4 22.16 -18.93 -25.27
C GLU A 4 21.79 -17.83 -24.23
N GLU A 5 21.73 -16.63 -24.71
CA GLU A 5 21.25 -15.46 -23.93
C GLU A 5 19.85 -15.83 -23.45
N LYS A 6 19.73 -16.27 -22.20
CA LYS A 6 18.44 -16.67 -21.60
C LYS A 6 17.53 -15.45 -21.61
N GLN A 7 16.73 -15.34 -22.65
CA GLN A 7 15.80 -14.21 -22.81
C GLN A 7 14.89 -14.10 -21.58
N ASN A 8 14.78 -12.90 -21.03
CA ASN A 8 13.98 -12.66 -19.84
C ASN A 8 12.48 -12.95 -20.12
N PRO A 9 11.81 -13.82 -19.35
CA PRO A 9 10.42 -14.19 -19.53
C PRO A 9 9.46 -13.01 -19.64
N LEU A 10 9.75 -11.88 -18.96
CA LEU A 10 8.94 -10.67 -19.01
C LEU A 10 8.81 -10.09 -20.43
N GLY A 11 9.81 -10.33 -21.26
CA GLY A 11 9.86 -9.83 -22.64
C GLY A 11 9.34 -10.80 -23.72
N ILE A 12 9.03 -12.07 -23.37
CA ILE A 12 8.70 -13.11 -24.36
C ILE A 12 7.43 -13.91 -24.06
N GLU A 13 7.12 -14.20 -22.77
CA GLU A 13 5.92 -14.96 -22.42
C GLU A 13 4.65 -14.15 -22.77
N LYS A 14 3.52 -14.85 -23.00
CA LYS A 14 2.21 -14.22 -23.26
C LYS A 14 1.79 -13.33 -22.07
N ILE A 15 1.34 -12.11 -22.36
CA ILE A 15 0.99 -11.12 -21.35
C ILE A 15 -0.05 -11.64 -20.35
N GLY A 16 -1.11 -12.32 -20.82
CA GLY A 16 -2.13 -12.88 -19.95
C GLY A 16 -1.60 -13.94 -18.96
N THR A 17 -0.61 -14.73 -19.36
CA THR A 17 0.05 -15.72 -18.52
C THR A 17 0.94 -15.03 -17.48
N LEU A 18 1.75 -14.06 -17.93
CA LEU A 18 2.59 -13.27 -17.04
C LEU A 18 1.76 -12.52 -15.99
N LEU A 19 0.71 -11.83 -16.42
CA LEU A 19 -0.13 -11.06 -15.52
C LEU A 19 -0.76 -11.97 -14.44
N ARG A 20 -1.31 -13.14 -14.82
CA ARG A 20 -1.85 -14.09 -13.84
C ARG A 20 -0.77 -14.59 -12.87
N LYS A 21 0.41 -14.98 -13.38
CA LYS A 21 1.52 -15.51 -12.61
C LYS A 21 2.09 -14.49 -11.59
N MET A 22 2.00 -13.21 -11.91
CA MET A 22 2.51 -12.12 -11.08
C MET A 22 1.44 -11.50 -10.20
N ALA A 23 0.23 -11.29 -10.72
CA ALA A 23 -0.82 -10.57 -10.01
C ALA A 23 -1.54 -11.44 -8.96
N ILE A 24 -1.82 -12.71 -9.24
CA ILE A 24 -2.52 -13.58 -8.27
C ILE A 24 -1.75 -13.67 -6.94
N PRO A 25 -0.43 -13.98 -6.93
CA PRO A 25 0.33 -13.98 -5.68
C PRO A 25 0.33 -12.61 -4.99
N ALA A 26 0.43 -11.51 -5.75
CA ALA A 26 0.44 -10.18 -5.18
C ALA A 26 -0.93 -9.80 -4.56
N ILE A 27 -2.04 -10.17 -5.19
CA ILE A 27 -3.39 -9.99 -4.64
C ILE A 27 -3.53 -10.77 -3.33
N ILE A 28 -3.17 -12.06 -3.33
CA ILE A 28 -3.24 -12.91 -2.13
C ILE A 28 -2.41 -12.29 -1.00
N ALA A 29 -1.18 -11.86 -1.28
CA ALA A 29 -0.31 -11.23 -0.29
C ALA A 29 -0.94 -9.97 0.32
N ASN A 30 -1.49 -9.07 -0.50
CA ASN A 30 -2.10 -7.84 -0.01
C ASN A 30 -3.40 -8.11 0.77
N VAL A 31 -4.23 -9.05 0.32
CA VAL A 31 -5.46 -9.43 1.03
C VAL A 31 -5.12 -10.07 2.38
N VAL A 32 -4.18 -11.01 2.42
CA VAL A 32 -3.70 -11.61 3.68
C VAL A 32 -3.15 -10.54 4.62
N ASN A 33 -2.37 -9.60 4.09
CA ASN A 33 -1.83 -8.49 4.88
C ASN A 33 -2.94 -7.58 5.45
N ALA A 34 -4.00 -7.32 4.69
CA ALA A 34 -5.14 -6.55 5.17
C ALA A 34 -5.92 -7.29 6.27
N LEU A 35 -6.12 -8.60 6.09
CA LEU A 35 -6.86 -9.43 7.04
C LEU A 35 -6.08 -9.60 8.35
N TYR A 36 -4.76 -9.86 8.29
CA TYR A 36 -3.99 -10.03 9.51
C TYR A 36 -3.98 -8.76 10.37
N ASN A 37 -3.93 -7.57 9.78
CA ASN A 37 -4.02 -6.32 10.53
C ASN A 37 -5.35 -6.20 11.31
N ILE A 38 -6.45 -6.72 10.76
CA ILE A 38 -7.74 -6.74 11.44
C ILE A 38 -7.71 -7.74 12.61
N VAL A 39 -7.13 -8.92 12.40
CA VAL A 39 -7.03 -9.99 13.40
C VAL A 39 -6.15 -9.55 14.58
N ASP A 40 -5.00 -8.94 14.31
CA ASP A 40 -4.11 -8.37 15.33
C ASP A 40 -4.85 -7.38 16.25
N GLN A 41 -5.59 -6.44 15.66
CA GLN A 41 -6.40 -5.49 16.44
C GLN A 41 -7.49 -6.16 17.30
N ILE A 42 -8.05 -7.28 16.82
CA ILE A 42 -9.02 -8.06 17.60
C ILE A 42 -8.34 -8.71 18.82
N PHE A 43 -7.17 -9.31 18.65
CA PHE A 43 -6.44 -9.94 19.77
C PHE A 43 -6.00 -8.92 20.81
N ILE A 44 -5.47 -7.76 20.38
CA ILE A 44 -5.12 -6.67 21.30
C ILE A 44 -6.34 -6.17 22.06
N GLY A 45 -7.46 -5.96 21.35
CA GLY A 45 -8.71 -5.51 21.97
C GLY A 45 -9.28 -6.49 22.99
N GLN A 46 -9.17 -7.78 22.72
CA GLN A 46 -9.65 -8.84 23.65
C GLN A 46 -8.69 -9.07 24.83
N GLY A 47 -7.38 -8.98 24.60
CA GLY A 47 -6.38 -9.31 25.62
C GLY A 47 -5.98 -8.13 26.52
N VAL A 48 -6.01 -6.92 25.99
CA VAL A 48 -5.57 -5.70 26.70
C VAL A 48 -6.72 -4.71 26.92
N GLY A 49 -7.79 -4.87 26.13
CA GLY A 49 -8.95 -3.99 26.18
C GLY A 49 -8.78 -2.73 25.30
N TYR A 50 -9.70 -1.78 25.47
CA TYR A 50 -9.77 -0.59 24.64
C TYR A 50 -8.52 0.32 24.73
N LEU A 51 -7.83 0.34 25.87
CA LEU A 51 -6.58 1.09 26.05
C LEU A 51 -5.44 0.51 25.18
N GLY A 52 -5.41 -0.81 24.98
CA GLY A 52 -4.48 -1.45 24.07
C GLY A 52 -4.68 -1.02 22.61
N ASN A 53 -5.90 -1.05 22.13
CA ASN A 53 -6.23 -0.56 20.80
C ASN A 53 -5.97 0.95 20.65
N ALA A 54 -6.25 1.74 21.68
CA ALA A 54 -5.93 3.16 21.67
C ALA A 54 -4.42 3.40 21.57
N ALA A 55 -3.61 2.64 22.30
CA ALA A 55 -2.15 2.74 22.28
C ALA A 55 -1.56 2.41 20.89
N THR A 56 -2.04 1.35 20.23
CA THR A 56 -1.60 1.01 18.87
C THR A 56 -2.01 2.07 17.86
N ASN A 57 -3.19 2.67 18.01
CA ASN A 57 -3.64 3.78 17.15
C ASN A 57 -2.77 5.03 17.31
N ILE A 58 -2.31 5.35 18.53
CA ILE A 58 -1.38 6.45 18.79
C ILE A 58 0.00 6.18 18.17
N ALA A 59 0.45 4.93 18.14
CA ALA A 59 1.71 4.54 17.49
C ALA A 59 1.61 4.42 15.96
N PHE A 60 0.40 4.34 15.40
CA PHE A 60 0.15 4.10 13.98
C PHE A 60 0.83 5.11 13.02
N PRO A 61 0.94 6.42 13.30
CA PRO A 61 1.65 7.36 12.46
C PRO A 61 3.11 6.99 12.21
N ILE A 62 3.80 6.38 13.21
CA ILE A 62 5.18 5.88 13.05
C ILE A 62 5.21 4.81 11.95
N THR A 63 4.31 3.84 12.04
CA THR A 63 4.19 2.76 11.05
C THR A 63 3.87 3.30 9.65
N THR A 64 3.00 4.30 9.57
CA THR A 64 2.63 4.95 8.29
C THR A 64 3.82 5.65 7.63
N ILE A 65 4.64 6.36 8.40
CA ILE A 65 5.85 7.02 7.89
C ILE A 65 6.85 5.96 7.40
N CYS A 66 7.07 4.89 8.17
CA CYS A 66 7.92 3.78 7.76
C CYS A 66 7.41 3.12 6.47
N MET A 67 6.10 2.90 6.36
CA MET A 67 5.46 2.36 5.16
C MET A 67 5.63 3.27 3.95
N ALA A 68 5.42 4.57 4.11
CA ALA A 68 5.55 5.56 3.04
C ALA A 68 6.98 5.58 2.49
N ILE A 69 7.99 5.61 3.36
CA ILE A 69 9.41 5.62 2.98
C ILE A 69 9.81 4.25 2.41
N GLY A 70 9.42 3.14 3.04
CA GLY A 70 9.72 1.79 2.57
C GLY A 70 9.15 1.53 1.16
N LEU A 71 7.90 1.90 0.91
CA LEU A 71 7.28 1.80 -0.42
C LEU A 71 7.92 2.76 -1.43
N MET A 72 8.29 3.96 -1.01
CA MET A 72 9.04 4.89 -1.88
C MET A 72 10.33 4.26 -2.38
N VAL A 73 11.13 3.72 -1.48
CA VAL A 73 12.39 3.06 -1.84
C VAL A 73 12.13 1.81 -2.66
N GLY A 74 11.23 0.94 -2.22
CA GLY A 74 10.98 -0.35 -2.85
C GLY A 74 10.40 -0.25 -4.25
N ILE A 75 9.35 0.55 -4.43
CA ILE A 75 8.68 0.72 -5.74
C ILE A 75 9.58 1.53 -6.69
N GLY A 76 10.27 2.56 -6.16
CA GLY A 76 11.22 3.34 -6.95
C GLY A 76 12.38 2.49 -7.48
N ALA A 77 12.98 1.68 -6.61
CA ALA A 77 14.06 0.77 -6.99
C ALA A 77 13.58 -0.31 -7.97
N ALA A 78 12.43 -0.95 -7.70
CA ALA A 78 11.86 -1.96 -8.58
C ALA A 78 11.54 -1.42 -9.98
N SER A 79 11.02 -0.19 -10.07
CA SER A 79 10.73 0.47 -11.34
C SER A 79 12.03 0.72 -12.13
N ASN A 80 13.06 1.27 -11.48
CA ASN A 80 14.35 1.51 -12.14
C ASN A 80 15.05 0.20 -12.53
N PHE A 81 15.02 -0.80 -11.64
CA PHE A 81 15.54 -2.14 -11.91
C PHE A 81 14.94 -2.75 -13.17
N ASN A 82 13.62 -2.74 -13.31
CA ASN A 82 12.94 -3.28 -14.49
C ASN A 82 13.25 -2.50 -15.78
N LEU A 83 13.31 -1.16 -15.67
CA LEU A 83 13.70 -0.30 -16.80
C LEU A 83 15.14 -0.59 -17.27
N ALA A 84 16.08 -0.73 -16.32
CA ALA A 84 17.47 -1.05 -16.60
C ALA A 84 17.63 -2.45 -17.23
N LEU A 85 16.95 -3.45 -16.68
CA LEU A 85 16.93 -4.80 -17.27
C LEU A 85 16.39 -4.80 -18.71
N GLY A 86 15.33 -4.01 -18.95
CA GLY A 86 14.78 -3.87 -20.30
C GLY A 86 15.75 -3.25 -21.29
N ARG A 87 16.63 -2.35 -20.82
CA ARG A 87 17.70 -1.70 -21.60
C ARG A 87 18.97 -2.55 -21.72
N LYS A 88 19.00 -3.74 -21.12
CA LYS A 88 20.21 -4.58 -20.99
C LYS A 88 21.35 -3.92 -20.16
N GLU A 89 20.99 -3.06 -19.21
CA GLU A 89 21.91 -2.36 -18.30
C GLU A 89 22.03 -3.13 -16.97
N ASP A 90 22.47 -4.42 -17.03
CA ASP A 90 22.45 -5.33 -15.88
C ASP A 90 23.28 -4.81 -14.69
N LYS A 91 24.41 -4.15 -14.97
CA LYS A 91 25.25 -3.53 -13.94
C LYS A 91 24.47 -2.46 -13.17
N HIS A 92 23.80 -1.55 -13.90
CA HIS A 92 22.99 -0.50 -13.27
C HIS A 92 21.81 -1.09 -12.47
N ALA A 93 21.16 -2.13 -12.99
CA ALA A 93 20.10 -2.84 -12.26
C ALA A 93 20.61 -3.39 -10.91
N ARG A 94 21.81 -4.00 -10.87
CA ARG A 94 22.45 -4.50 -9.63
C ARG A 94 22.72 -3.35 -8.64
N GLU A 95 23.35 -2.29 -9.11
CA GLU A 95 23.73 -1.12 -8.30
C GLU A 95 22.52 -0.46 -7.66
N VAL A 96 21.42 -0.31 -8.41
CA VAL A 96 20.14 0.23 -7.90
C VAL A 96 19.54 -0.68 -6.84
N ALA A 97 19.51 -1.98 -7.07
CA ALA A 97 18.94 -2.91 -6.10
C ALA A 97 19.80 -3.00 -4.83
N GLY A 98 21.14 -3.00 -4.96
CA GLY A 98 22.07 -2.93 -3.83
C GLY A 98 21.94 -1.64 -3.02
N THR A 99 21.89 -0.48 -3.72
CA THR A 99 21.63 0.84 -3.10
C THR A 99 20.31 0.84 -2.32
N ALA A 100 19.25 0.24 -2.88
CA ALA A 100 17.94 0.17 -2.22
C ALA A 100 18.00 -0.62 -0.89
N VAL A 101 18.70 -1.76 -0.85
CA VAL A 101 18.88 -2.53 0.39
C VAL A 101 19.58 -1.68 1.45
N VAL A 102 20.70 -1.06 1.09
CA VAL A 102 21.46 -0.20 2.04
C VAL A 102 20.62 0.99 2.49
N LEU A 103 19.85 1.61 1.57
CA LEU A 103 18.98 2.73 1.90
C LEU A 103 17.84 2.33 2.85
N LEU A 104 17.23 1.15 2.67
CA LEU A 104 16.19 0.63 3.57
C LEU A 104 16.73 0.38 4.98
N VAL A 105 17.92 -0.23 5.07
CA VAL A 105 18.57 -0.49 6.37
C VAL A 105 18.93 0.82 7.06
N THR A 106 19.58 1.75 6.35
CA THR A 106 20.01 3.02 6.94
C THR A 106 18.83 3.90 7.33
N ALA A 107 17.81 4.02 6.49
CA ALA A 107 16.59 4.75 6.81
C ALA A 107 15.87 4.11 8.01
N GLY A 108 15.77 2.77 8.04
CA GLY A 108 15.18 2.05 9.16
C GLY A 108 15.90 2.29 10.48
N LEU A 109 17.24 2.26 10.48
CA LEU A 109 18.06 2.55 11.67
C LEU A 109 17.93 4.01 12.11
N ILE A 110 17.89 4.96 11.18
CA ILE A 110 17.68 6.38 11.50
C ILE A 110 16.30 6.58 12.14
N ILE A 111 15.24 6.04 11.54
CA ILE A 111 13.88 6.19 12.08
C ILE A 111 13.77 5.51 13.44
N MET A 112 14.31 4.29 13.59
CA MET A 112 14.38 3.60 14.88
C MET A 112 15.04 4.48 15.94
N SER A 113 16.21 5.07 15.62
CA SER A 113 16.94 5.93 16.57
C SER A 113 16.14 7.18 16.93
N VAL A 114 15.50 7.83 15.94
CA VAL A 114 14.63 9.00 16.18
C VAL A 114 13.44 8.63 17.07
N VAL A 115 12.79 7.51 16.80
CA VAL A 115 11.62 7.05 17.59
C VAL A 115 12.05 6.75 19.02
N LEU A 116 13.17 6.05 19.24
CA LEU A 116 13.65 5.71 20.60
C LEU A 116 14.11 6.95 21.38
N LEU A 117 14.80 7.90 20.73
CA LEU A 117 15.27 9.12 21.37
C LEU A 117 14.14 10.10 21.72
N PHE A 118 13.11 10.16 20.88
CA PHE A 118 12.01 11.11 21.01
C PHE A 118 10.66 10.42 21.27
N LEU A 119 10.66 9.23 21.88
CA LEU A 119 9.48 8.39 22.03
C LEU A 119 8.30 9.12 22.67
N GLN A 120 8.47 9.65 23.87
CA GLN A 120 7.38 10.36 24.57
C GLN A 120 6.94 11.65 23.88
N PRO A 121 7.85 12.55 23.43
CA PRO A 121 7.47 13.72 22.63
C PRO A 121 6.66 13.37 21.38
N LEU A 122 7.02 12.31 20.65
CA LEU A 122 6.29 11.87 19.45
C LEU A 122 4.88 11.35 19.80
N LEU A 123 4.76 10.51 20.83
CA LEU A 123 3.47 9.98 21.24
C LEU A 123 2.53 11.08 21.75
N ASN A 124 3.05 12.07 22.48
CA ASN A 124 2.28 13.23 22.91
C ASN A 124 1.85 14.08 21.71
N LEU A 125 2.72 14.27 20.72
CA LEU A 125 2.38 14.95 19.46
C LEU A 125 1.25 14.23 18.70
N PHE A 126 1.22 12.90 18.78
CA PHE A 126 0.18 12.07 18.17
C PHE A 126 -1.11 11.97 18.99
N GLY A 127 -1.16 12.63 20.14
CA GLY A 127 -2.36 12.77 20.96
C GLY A 127 -2.50 11.73 22.07
N ALA A 128 -1.38 11.17 22.58
CA ALA A 128 -1.42 10.30 23.75
C ALA A 128 -1.93 11.07 24.98
N THR A 129 -2.88 10.48 25.69
CA THR A 129 -3.31 10.96 27.02
C THR A 129 -2.48 10.26 28.10
N ASP A 130 -2.49 10.81 29.32
CA ASP A 130 -1.73 10.24 30.46
C ASP A 130 -2.07 8.74 30.70
N GLN A 131 -3.33 8.35 30.45
CA GLN A 131 -3.76 6.95 30.61
C GLN A 131 -3.22 6.04 29.52
N ILE A 132 -3.07 6.55 28.28
CA ILE A 132 -2.65 5.76 27.11
C ILE A 132 -1.13 5.78 26.96
N LEU A 133 -0.46 6.83 27.41
CA LEU A 133 0.96 7.08 27.18
C LEU A 133 1.85 5.91 27.65
N GLY A 134 1.53 5.29 28.79
CA GLY A 134 2.25 4.11 29.30
C GLY A 134 2.21 2.95 28.30
N TYR A 135 1.01 2.53 27.90
CA TYR A 135 0.78 1.45 26.93
C TYR A 135 1.37 1.76 25.56
N ALA A 136 1.20 3.00 25.08
CA ALA A 136 1.76 3.44 23.82
C ALA A 136 3.29 3.47 23.82
N SER A 137 3.90 3.86 24.93
CA SER A 137 5.37 3.86 25.09
C SER A 137 5.94 2.44 25.11
N GLU A 138 5.30 1.50 25.79
CA GLU A 138 5.69 0.09 25.77
C GLU A 138 5.57 -0.49 24.35
N TYR A 139 4.43 -0.31 23.70
CA TYR A 139 4.19 -0.81 22.35
C TYR A 139 5.17 -0.21 21.32
N ALA A 140 5.24 1.12 21.25
CA ALA A 140 6.08 1.82 20.28
C ALA A 140 7.56 1.64 20.56
N GLY A 141 7.97 1.57 21.83
CA GLY A 141 9.35 1.31 22.24
C GLY A 141 9.84 -0.07 21.78
N ILE A 142 9.02 -1.11 21.92
CA ILE A 142 9.36 -2.47 21.46
C ILE A 142 9.30 -2.53 19.93
N THR A 143 8.22 -2.05 19.31
CA THR A 143 8.07 -2.10 17.84
C THR A 143 9.11 -1.25 17.10
N ALA A 144 9.71 -0.25 17.76
CA ALA A 144 10.81 0.52 17.19
C ALA A 144 12.00 -0.37 16.78
N PHE A 145 12.33 -1.42 17.54
CA PHE A 145 13.37 -2.38 17.17
C PHE A 145 13.01 -3.19 15.90
N GLY A 146 11.73 -3.30 15.59
CA GLY A 146 11.23 -3.92 14.35
C GLY A 146 11.36 -3.02 13.12
N ILE A 147 11.49 -1.70 13.26
CA ILE A 147 11.46 -0.75 12.14
C ILE A 147 12.44 -1.09 11.01
N PRO A 148 13.74 -1.38 11.25
CA PRO A 148 14.65 -1.72 10.15
C PRO A 148 14.19 -2.96 9.36
N PHE A 149 13.67 -3.97 10.05
CA PHE A 149 13.17 -5.20 9.43
C PHE A 149 11.85 -4.97 8.69
N PHE A 150 10.97 -4.15 9.25
CA PHE A 150 9.74 -3.72 8.59
C PHE A 150 10.02 -2.96 7.28
N MET A 151 10.99 -2.03 7.32
CA MET A 151 11.44 -1.30 6.14
C MET A 151 11.95 -2.23 5.05
N ILE A 152 12.76 -3.24 5.42
CA ILE A 152 13.24 -4.28 4.50
C ILE A 152 12.04 -5.08 3.97
N SER A 153 11.12 -5.51 4.82
CA SER A 153 9.98 -6.34 4.42
C SER A 153 9.10 -5.64 3.39
N ILE A 154 8.82 -4.35 3.58
CA ILE A 154 8.00 -3.56 2.66
C ILE A 154 8.76 -3.13 1.42
N GLY A 155 10.02 -2.68 1.60
CA GLY A 155 10.79 -2.06 0.52
C GLY A 155 11.52 -3.06 -0.38
N PHE A 156 11.97 -4.21 0.12
CA PHE A 156 12.65 -5.20 -0.69
C PHE A 156 11.69 -6.15 -1.43
N ASN A 157 10.47 -6.28 -0.94
CA ASN A 157 9.43 -7.10 -1.54
C ASN A 157 9.11 -6.74 -3.02
N PRO A 158 8.96 -5.45 -3.42
CA PRO A 158 8.83 -5.05 -4.82
C PRO A 158 9.99 -5.49 -5.72
N LEU A 159 11.23 -5.47 -5.21
CA LEU A 159 12.42 -5.91 -5.96
C LEU A 159 12.41 -7.41 -6.26
N VAL A 160 11.97 -8.24 -5.30
CA VAL A 160 11.80 -9.70 -5.52
C VAL A 160 10.75 -9.96 -6.60
N ARG A 161 9.67 -9.18 -6.63
CA ARG A 161 8.67 -9.26 -7.72
C ARG A 161 9.26 -8.79 -9.05
N ALA A 162 10.06 -7.74 -9.03
CA ALA A 162 10.73 -7.21 -10.22
C ALA A 162 11.64 -8.23 -10.89
N ASP A 163 12.26 -9.13 -10.10
CA ASP A 163 13.02 -10.29 -10.60
C ASP A 163 12.14 -11.45 -11.10
N GLY A 164 10.82 -11.26 -11.21
CA GLY A 164 9.87 -12.25 -11.71
C GLY A 164 9.43 -13.30 -10.67
N ARG A 165 9.72 -13.11 -9.38
CA ARG A 165 9.42 -14.06 -8.30
C ARG A 165 8.29 -13.60 -7.38
N ALA A 166 7.14 -13.28 -7.95
CA ALA A 166 5.96 -12.84 -7.20
C ALA A 166 5.50 -13.86 -6.15
N THR A 167 5.58 -15.15 -6.43
CA THR A 167 5.23 -16.20 -5.47
C THR A 167 6.16 -16.20 -4.25
N TYR A 168 7.47 -15.99 -4.43
CA TYR A 168 8.40 -15.90 -3.30
C TYR A 168 8.12 -14.66 -2.44
N SER A 169 7.88 -13.53 -3.09
CA SER A 169 7.47 -12.28 -2.45
C SER A 169 6.18 -12.47 -1.62
N MET A 170 5.19 -13.17 -2.17
CA MET A 170 3.94 -13.53 -1.46
C MET A 170 4.24 -14.40 -0.23
N MET A 171 5.04 -15.45 -0.38
CA MET A 171 5.35 -16.36 0.73
C MET A 171 6.02 -15.64 1.89
N ALA A 172 6.92 -14.69 1.63
CA ALA A 172 7.55 -13.90 2.68
C ALA A 172 6.53 -13.08 3.50
N ILE A 173 5.51 -12.51 2.85
CA ILE A 173 4.42 -11.78 3.53
C ILE A 173 3.55 -12.75 4.32
N ILE A 174 3.15 -13.86 3.71
CA ILE A 174 2.28 -14.87 4.35
C ILE A 174 2.95 -15.47 5.58
N VAL A 175 4.24 -15.81 5.50
CA VAL A 175 4.99 -16.34 6.65
C VAL A 175 4.98 -15.36 7.80
N GLY A 176 5.24 -14.07 7.54
CA GLY A 176 5.16 -13.04 8.58
C GLY A 176 3.75 -12.89 9.16
N ALA A 177 2.74 -12.80 8.32
CA ALA A 177 1.35 -12.66 8.75
C ALA A 177 0.85 -13.85 9.59
N LEU A 178 1.14 -15.08 9.15
CA LEU A 178 0.78 -16.29 9.89
C LEU A 178 1.53 -16.38 11.22
N LEU A 179 2.83 -16.07 11.21
CA LEU A 179 3.62 -16.09 12.43
C LEU A 179 3.09 -15.07 13.45
N ASN A 180 2.77 -13.86 13.03
CA ASN A 180 2.17 -12.85 13.89
C ASN A 180 0.82 -13.34 14.44
N THR A 181 -0.09 -13.84 13.59
CA THR A 181 -1.40 -14.36 13.99
C THR A 181 -1.31 -15.51 15.02
N VAL A 182 -0.22 -16.29 15.00
CA VAL A 182 0.02 -17.37 15.98
C VAL A 182 0.68 -16.82 17.25
N LEU A 183 1.64 -15.91 17.12
CA LEU A 183 2.38 -15.37 18.25
C LEU A 183 1.55 -14.39 19.10
N ASP A 184 0.64 -13.63 18.49
CA ASP A 184 -0.23 -12.69 19.22
C ASP A 184 -1.02 -13.39 20.33
N PRO A 185 -1.86 -14.41 20.08
CA PRO A 185 -2.59 -15.07 21.15
C PRO A 185 -1.66 -15.82 22.12
N LEU A 186 -0.54 -16.36 21.64
CA LEU A 186 0.43 -17.03 22.49
C LEU A 186 1.05 -16.07 23.50
N PHE A 187 1.47 -14.88 23.08
CA PHE A 187 2.13 -13.91 23.96
C PHE A 187 1.12 -13.12 24.79
N ILE A 188 -0.01 -12.72 24.19
CA ILE A 188 -1.03 -11.94 24.89
C ILE A 188 -1.75 -12.79 25.95
N PHE A 189 -2.24 -13.98 25.58
CA PHE A 189 -3.07 -14.82 26.47
C PHE A 189 -2.26 -15.94 27.11
N GLY A 190 -1.38 -16.62 26.36
CA GLY A 190 -0.60 -17.75 26.87
C GLY A 190 0.46 -17.35 27.89
N PHE A 191 1.25 -16.34 27.57
CA PHE A 191 2.30 -15.80 28.47
C PHE A 191 1.83 -14.60 29.29
N ILE A 192 0.61 -14.13 29.09
CA ILE A 192 -0.01 -13.01 29.84
C ILE A 192 0.83 -11.73 29.74
N MET A 193 1.48 -11.52 28.59
CA MET A 193 2.36 -10.36 28.39
C MET A 193 1.60 -9.07 28.05
N GLY A 194 0.30 -9.14 27.68
CA GLY A 194 -0.47 -7.96 27.29
C GLY A 194 0.09 -7.24 26.06
N ILE A 195 0.20 -5.91 26.12
CA ILE A 195 0.73 -5.06 25.03
C ILE A 195 2.16 -5.40 24.62
N PRO A 196 3.13 -5.59 25.53
CA PRO A 196 4.45 -6.06 25.15
C PRO A 196 4.43 -7.34 24.34
N GLY A 197 3.49 -8.25 24.61
CA GLY A 197 3.33 -9.49 23.86
C GLY A 197 2.99 -9.26 22.40
N ALA A 198 1.98 -8.42 22.12
CA ALA A 198 1.62 -8.02 20.77
C ALA A 198 2.78 -7.32 20.04
N ALA A 199 3.50 -6.43 20.73
CA ALA A 199 4.64 -5.73 20.18
C ALA A 199 5.77 -6.69 19.77
N TRP A 200 6.13 -7.65 20.62
CA TRP A 200 7.15 -8.67 20.32
C TRP A 200 6.70 -9.62 19.21
N ALA A 201 5.43 -10.04 19.18
CA ALA A 201 4.90 -10.85 18.09
C ALA A 201 5.08 -10.14 16.74
N THR A 202 4.78 -8.84 16.70
CA THR A 202 4.96 -8.00 15.52
C THR A 202 6.44 -7.91 15.11
N VAL A 203 7.35 -7.62 16.05
CA VAL A 203 8.81 -7.52 15.77
C VAL A 203 9.36 -8.84 15.24
N ILE A 204 9.06 -9.96 15.89
CA ILE A 204 9.55 -11.28 15.48
C ILE A 204 9.06 -11.60 14.06
N SER A 205 7.81 -11.33 13.77
CA SER A 205 7.21 -11.56 12.45
C SER A 205 7.85 -10.71 11.35
N GLN A 206 8.17 -9.45 11.66
CA GLN A 206 8.90 -8.55 10.76
C GLN A 206 10.33 -9.03 10.52
N VAL A 207 11.03 -9.46 11.56
CA VAL A 207 12.39 -10.03 11.46
C VAL A 207 12.38 -11.26 10.55
N VAL A 208 11.47 -12.20 10.77
CA VAL A 208 11.38 -13.42 9.95
C VAL A 208 11.05 -13.08 8.49
N SER A 209 10.09 -12.19 8.23
CA SER A 209 9.77 -11.73 6.87
C SER A 209 10.99 -11.09 6.19
N ALA A 210 11.72 -10.25 6.90
CA ALA A 210 12.93 -9.60 6.37
C ALA A 210 14.03 -10.62 6.06
N ILE A 211 14.26 -11.60 6.95
CA ILE A 211 15.24 -12.67 6.72
C ILE A 211 14.87 -13.50 5.48
N VAL A 212 13.59 -13.89 5.35
CA VAL A 212 13.10 -14.62 4.18
C VAL A 212 13.36 -13.82 2.90
N LEU A 213 13.08 -12.53 2.89
CA LEU A 213 13.32 -11.67 1.72
C LEU A 213 14.80 -11.50 1.43
N LEU A 214 15.64 -11.22 2.42
CA LEU A 214 17.08 -11.05 2.24
C LEU A 214 17.77 -12.37 1.78
N ALA A 215 17.27 -13.53 2.21
CA ALA A 215 17.73 -14.84 1.73
C ALA A 215 17.48 -15.05 0.22
N TYR A 216 16.74 -14.16 -0.41
CA TYR A 216 16.54 -14.17 -1.86
C TYR A 216 17.69 -13.51 -2.63
N ILE A 217 18.49 -12.64 -2.00
CA ILE A 217 19.61 -11.91 -2.67
C ILE A 217 20.49 -12.83 -3.51
N PRO A 218 21.04 -13.95 -2.99
CA PRO A 218 21.87 -14.86 -3.80
C PRO A 218 21.08 -15.65 -4.85
N ARG A 219 19.74 -15.59 -4.83
CA ARG A 219 18.83 -16.34 -5.71
C ARG A 219 18.22 -15.50 -6.82
N PHE A 220 18.62 -14.23 -6.94
CA PHE A 220 18.19 -13.39 -8.07
C PHE A 220 18.52 -14.07 -9.39
N ARG A 221 17.58 -13.99 -10.33
CA ARG A 221 17.69 -14.67 -11.62
C ARG A 221 18.19 -13.76 -12.73
N SER A 222 17.79 -12.49 -12.66
CA SER A 222 18.10 -11.50 -13.66
C SER A 222 19.52 -10.97 -13.52
N VAL A 223 20.03 -10.91 -12.28
CA VAL A 223 21.36 -10.35 -11.98
C VAL A 223 22.06 -11.15 -10.89
N ARG A 224 23.41 -11.07 -10.86
CA ARG A 224 24.23 -11.61 -9.77
C ARG A 224 24.90 -10.48 -9.03
N PHE A 225 24.59 -10.34 -7.74
CA PHE A 225 25.14 -9.29 -6.90
C PHE A 225 26.61 -9.51 -6.57
N GLU A 226 27.34 -8.42 -6.53
CA GLU A 226 28.71 -8.30 -6.02
C GLU A 226 28.70 -7.45 -4.74
N ARG A 227 29.71 -7.59 -3.90
CA ARG A 227 29.80 -6.77 -2.66
C ARG A 227 29.89 -5.26 -2.95
N SER A 228 30.44 -4.90 -4.09
CA SER A 228 30.55 -3.52 -4.58
C SER A 228 29.22 -2.87 -4.90
N ASP A 229 28.15 -3.66 -5.13
CA ASP A 229 26.81 -3.15 -5.44
C ASP A 229 26.09 -2.60 -4.20
N PHE A 230 26.48 -3.06 -2.99
CA PHE A 230 25.86 -2.67 -1.72
C PHE A 230 26.52 -1.40 -1.15
N LYS A 231 26.29 -0.27 -1.81
CA LYS A 231 26.77 1.06 -1.38
C LYS A 231 25.73 2.13 -1.68
N LEU A 232 25.75 3.22 -0.91
CA LEU A 232 24.91 4.37 -1.18
C LEU A 232 25.48 5.17 -2.35
N SER A 233 24.77 5.14 -3.47
CA SER A 233 25.01 6.02 -4.62
C SER A 233 24.00 7.15 -4.58
N PHE A 234 24.46 8.40 -4.44
CA PHE A 234 23.55 9.55 -4.37
C PHE A 234 22.73 9.71 -5.66
N SER A 235 23.30 9.37 -6.81
CA SER A 235 22.59 9.35 -8.08
C SER A 235 21.41 8.37 -8.05
N ASP A 236 21.66 7.13 -7.59
CA ASP A 236 20.64 6.09 -7.55
C ASP A 236 19.58 6.39 -6.48
N VAL A 237 19.97 6.92 -5.32
CA VAL A 237 19.02 7.37 -4.28
C VAL A 237 18.07 8.42 -4.85
N LYS A 238 18.58 9.41 -5.62
CA LYS A 238 17.75 10.45 -6.26
C LYS A 238 16.75 9.84 -7.25
N VAL A 239 17.17 8.89 -8.06
CA VAL A 239 16.30 8.22 -9.04
C VAL A 239 15.26 7.35 -8.33
N ILE A 240 15.67 6.55 -7.34
CA ILE A 240 14.79 5.72 -6.50
C ILE A 240 13.73 6.60 -5.85
N ALA A 241 14.13 7.67 -5.17
CA ALA A 241 13.21 8.58 -4.52
C ALA A 241 12.24 9.23 -5.52
N SER A 242 12.74 9.66 -6.69
CA SER A 242 11.91 10.27 -7.73
C SER A 242 10.84 9.30 -8.26
N LEU A 243 11.22 8.06 -8.58
CA LEU A 243 10.29 7.05 -9.10
C LEU A 243 9.31 6.55 -8.03
N GLY A 244 9.75 6.49 -6.77
CA GLY A 244 8.93 6.10 -5.64
C GLY A 244 8.04 7.19 -5.05
N LEU A 245 8.24 8.46 -5.45
CA LEU A 245 7.55 9.62 -4.89
C LEU A 245 6.02 9.50 -4.97
N THR A 246 5.51 8.90 -6.04
CA THR A 246 4.06 8.65 -6.21
C THR A 246 3.49 7.81 -5.07
N SER A 247 4.19 6.76 -4.66
CA SER A 247 3.76 5.87 -3.58
C SER A 247 3.85 6.53 -2.22
N PHE A 248 4.90 7.32 -1.99
CA PHE A 248 5.05 8.14 -0.79
C PHE A 248 3.90 9.14 -0.64
N ILE A 249 3.64 9.92 -1.70
CA ILE A 249 2.55 10.89 -1.73
C ILE A 249 1.20 10.21 -1.51
N PHE A 250 0.96 9.07 -2.17
CA PHE A 250 -0.29 8.32 -2.00
C PHE A 250 -0.50 7.95 -0.53
N GLN A 251 0.52 7.40 0.13
CA GLN A 251 0.42 6.93 1.52
C GLN A 251 0.21 8.09 2.51
N ILE A 252 0.99 9.15 2.40
CA ILE A 252 0.87 10.32 3.29
C ILE A 252 -0.47 11.04 3.05
N SER A 253 -0.85 11.25 1.79
CA SER A 253 -2.12 11.92 1.47
C SER A 253 -3.33 11.11 1.96
N ALA A 254 -3.31 9.78 1.83
CA ALA A 254 -4.37 8.92 2.34
C ALA A 254 -4.52 9.06 3.87
N THR A 255 -3.41 9.16 4.60
CA THR A 255 -3.42 9.37 6.05
C THR A 255 -3.99 10.75 6.43
N ILE A 256 -3.59 11.81 5.72
CA ILE A 256 -4.14 13.17 5.96
C ILE A 256 -5.65 13.18 5.71
N VAL A 257 -6.10 12.60 4.60
CA VAL A 257 -7.53 12.50 4.27
C VAL A 257 -8.29 11.68 5.32
N GLN A 258 -7.73 10.59 5.82
CA GLN A 258 -8.35 9.78 6.87
C GLN A 258 -8.54 10.58 8.17
N ILE A 259 -7.51 11.33 8.59
CA ILE A 259 -7.59 12.21 9.78
C ILE A 259 -8.65 13.29 9.57
N ALA A 260 -8.65 13.95 8.42
CA ALA A 260 -9.63 14.96 8.08
C ALA A 260 -11.06 14.38 8.06
N SER A 261 -11.25 13.23 7.44
CA SER A 261 -12.53 12.52 7.39
C SER A 261 -13.07 12.22 8.79
N ASN A 262 -12.24 11.65 9.67
CA ASN A 262 -12.64 11.34 11.04
C ASN A 262 -13.05 12.60 11.83
N ASN A 263 -12.28 13.69 11.68
CA ASN A 263 -12.62 14.97 12.33
C ASN A 263 -13.92 15.58 11.80
N LEU A 264 -14.14 15.54 10.48
CA LEU A 264 -15.37 16.06 9.88
C LEU A 264 -16.58 15.20 10.25
N LEU A 265 -16.46 13.86 10.24
CA LEU A 265 -17.52 12.96 10.69
C LEU A 265 -17.88 13.21 12.17
N ARG A 266 -16.87 13.44 13.03
CA ARG A 266 -17.08 13.78 14.43
C ARG A 266 -17.83 15.09 14.59
N THR A 267 -17.34 16.15 13.96
CA THR A 267 -17.83 17.52 14.14
C THR A 267 -19.26 17.67 13.60
N TYR A 268 -19.49 17.23 12.38
CA TYR A 268 -20.80 17.36 11.73
C TYR A 268 -21.77 16.24 12.13
N GLY A 269 -21.26 15.08 12.54
CA GLY A 269 -22.06 14.04 13.16
C GLY A 269 -22.72 14.51 14.45
N ALA A 270 -21.97 15.21 15.32
CA ALA A 270 -22.49 15.78 16.57
C ALA A 270 -23.64 16.78 16.36
N GLN A 271 -23.74 17.38 15.17
CA GLN A 271 -24.81 18.32 14.79
C GLN A 271 -26.01 17.63 14.11
N SER A 272 -25.98 16.31 13.97
CA SER A 272 -27.01 15.50 13.31
C SER A 272 -27.75 14.61 14.31
N ILE A 273 -28.81 13.96 13.84
CA ILE A 273 -29.56 12.95 14.63
C ILE A 273 -28.72 11.72 14.98
N TYR A 274 -27.59 11.51 14.27
CA TYR A 274 -26.71 10.35 14.45
C TYR A 274 -25.70 10.53 15.59
N GLY A 275 -25.51 11.75 16.09
CA GLY A 275 -24.43 12.05 17.04
C GLY A 275 -23.04 11.91 16.43
N SER A 276 -21.99 12.08 17.25
CA SER A 276 -20.60 11.96 16.77
C SER A 276 -20.15 10.52 16.60
N ASP A 277 -20.70 9.58 17.37
CA ASP A 277 -20.15 8.23 17.48
C ASP A 277 -20.54 7.33 16.31
N ILE A 278 -21.82 7.39 15.88
CA ILE A 278 -22.32 6.57 14.76
C ILE A 278 -21.57 6.88 13.45
N PRO A 279 -21.41 8.15 13.00
CA PRO A 279 -20.68 8.43 11.77
C PRO A 279 -19.22 8.01 11.81
N ILE A 280 -18.53 8.15 12.95
CA ILE A 280 -17.13 7.70 13.09
C ILE A 280 -17.06 6.17 13.02
N ALA A 281 -17.93 5.46 13.75
CA ALA A 281 -17.95 4.01 13.77
C ALA A 281 -18.25 3.43 12.38
N VAL A 282 -19.27 3.96 11.71
CA VAL A 282 -19.64 3.57 10.34
C VAL A 282 -18.52 3.89 9.35
N GLY A 283 -17.93 5.10 9.43
CA GLY A 283 -16.81 5.49 8.59
C GLY A 283 -15.62 4.54 8.72
N GLY A 284 -15.33 4.10 9.96
CA GLY A 284 -14.32 3.09 10.23
C GLY A 284 -14.62 1.73 9.60
N VAL A 285 -15.86 1.25 9.68
CA VAL A 285 -16.28 -0.02 9.07
C VAL A 285 -16.20 0.05 7.55
N VAL A 286 -16.74 1.10 6.94
CA VAL A 286 -16.73 1.26 5.48
C VAL A 286 -15.28 1.41 4.97
N SER A 287 -14.41 2.10 5.70
CA SER A 287 -12.99 2.17 5.38
C SER A 287 -12.33 0.78 5.38
N LYS A 288 -12.64 -0.10 6.34
CA LYS A 288 -12.11 -1.48 6.37
C LYS A 288 -12.59 -2.31 5.17
N ILE A 289 -13.85 -2.17 4.78
CA ILE A 289 -14.39 -2.80 3.57
C ILE A 289 -13.64 -2.31 2.34
N PHE A 290 -13.42 -1.01 2.24
CA PHE A 290 -12.70 -0.39 1.13
C PHE A 290 -11.22 -0.82 1.05
N VAL A 291 -10.57 -1.07 2.19
CA VAL A 291 -9.18 -1.59 2.23
C VAL A 291 -9.06 -2.95 1.53
N ILE A 292 -10.07 -3.83 1.62
CA ILE A 292 -10.07 -5.11 0.91
C ILE A 292 -10.10 -4.87 -0.61
N PHE A 293 -10.94 -3.94 -1.09
CA PHE A 293 -10.95 -3.54 -2.49
C PHE A 293 -9.58 -3.00 -2.94
N ILE A 294 -9.00 -2.08 -2.17
CA ILE A 294 -7.68 -1.51 -2.44
C ILE A 294 -6.61 -2.61 -2.49
N ALA A 295 -6.65 -3.59 -1.59
CA ALA A 295 -5.68 -4.70 -1.56
C ALA A 295 -5.70 -5.51 -2.87
N VAL A 296 -6.89 -5.78 -3.43
CA VAL A 296 -7.05 -6.46 -4.72
C VAL A 296 -6.47 -5.64 -5.86
N VAL A 297 -6.83 -4.35 -5.95
CA VAL A 297 -6.38 -3.46 -7.03
C VAL A 297 -4.86 -3.22 -6.97
N ILE A 298 -4.33 -2.97 -5.77
CA ILE A 298 -2.87 -2.81 -5.57
C ILE A 298 -2.14 -4.11 -5.93
N GLY A 299 -2.66 -5.27 -5.54
CA GLY A 299 -2.06 -6.54 -5.89
C GLY A 299 -2.00 -6.77 -7.41
N LEU A 300 -3.09 -6.46 -8.11
CA LEU A 300 -3.15 -6.53 -9.57
C LEU A 300 -2.11 -5.60 -10.21
N ASN A 301 -2.04 -4.36 -9.73
CA ASN A 301 -1.06 -3.38 -10.19
C ASN A 301 0.39 -3.82 -9.94
N GLN A 302 0.69 -4.30 -8.74
CA GLN A 302 2.02 -4.78 -8.38
C GLN A 302 2.49 -5.95 -9.26
N GLY A 303 1.56 -6.79 -9.73
CA GLY A 303 1.86 -7.85 -10.69
C GLY A 303 2.16 -7.34 -12.09
N ALA A 304 1.54 -6.23 -12.51
CA ALA A 304 1.75 -5.64 -13.82
C ALA A 304 3.03 -4.77 -13.91
N GLN A 305 3.47 -4.16 -12.81
CA GLN A 305 4.61 -3.23 -12.79
C GLN A 305 5.89 -3.81 -13.42
N PRO A 306 6.35 -5.04 -13.10
CA PRO A 306 7.54 -5.61 -13.72
C PRO A 306 7.40 -5.78 -15.23
N ILE A 307 6.20 -6.19 -15.69
CA ILE A 307 5.92 -6.41 -17.12
C ILE A 307 6.00 -5.07 -17.87
N LEU A 308 5.38 -4.02 -17.31
CA LEU A 308 5.36 -2.69 -17.90
C LEU A 308 6.77 -2.07 -17.94
N GLY A 309 7.48 -2.09 -16.81
CA GLY A 309 8.80 -1.48 -16.68
C GLY A 309 9.82 -2.14 -17.61
N PHE A 310 9.88 -3.48 -17.61
CA PHE A 310 10.79 -4.23 -18.48
C PHE A 310 10.51 -3.96 -19.96
N ASN A 311 9.26 -4.12 -20.40
CA ASN A 311 8.93 -3.96 -21.82
C ASN A 311 9.07 -2.51 -22.30
N TYR A 312 8.78 -1.53 -21.43
CA TYR A 312 9.04 -0.12 -21.76
C TYR A 312 10.56 0.16 -21.89
N GLY A 313 11.37 -0.36 -20.97
CA GLY A 313 12.84 -0.27 -21.03
C GLY A 313 13.41 -0.95 -22.27
N ALA A 314 12.86 -2.10 -22.66
CA ALA A 314 13.23 -2.85 -23.84
C ALA A 314 12.63 -2.30 -25.15
N LYS A 315 11.94 -1.16 -25.12
CA LYS A 315 11.27 -0.54 -26.26
C LYS A 315 10.24 -1.45 -26.96
N LYS A 316 9.73 -2.48 -26.26
CA LYS A 316 8.66 -3.37 -26.72
C LYS A 316 7.29 -2.74 -26.42
N TYR A 317 7.00 -1.67 -27.12
CA TYR A 317 5.82 -0.82 -26.85
C TYR A 317 4.49 -1.51 -27.14
N SER A 318 4.43 -2.41 -28.12
CA SER A 318 3.25 -3.24 -28.38
C SER A 318 2.83 -4.02 -27.13
N ARG A 319 3.80 -4.59 -26.40
CA ARG A 319 3.55 -5.34 -25.17
C ARG A 319 3.12 -4.44 -24.01
N VAL A 320 3.61 -3.19 -23.96
CA VAL A 320 3.14 -2.19 -22.99
C VAL A 320 1.67 -1.87 -23.21
N HIS A 321 1.26 -1.64 -24.48
CA HIS A 321 -0.15 -1.39 -24.84
C HIS A 321 -1.04 -2.59 -24.51
N GLU A 322 -0.59 -3.81 -24.85
CA GLU A 322 -1.32 -5.05 -24.55
C GLU A 322 -1.48 -5.25 -23.03
N THR A 323 -0.39 -5.05 -22.25
CA THR A 323 -0.41 -5.18 -20.80
C THR A 323 -1.39 -4.19 -20.19
N MET A 324 -1.35 -2.91 -20.57
CA MET A 324 -2.26 -1.90 -20.02
C MET A 324 -3.71 -2.16 -20.42
N SER A 325 -3.97 -2.57 -21.65
CA SER A 325 -5.32 -2.91 -22.11
C SER A 325 -5.90 -4.07 -21.31
N LEU A 326 -5.12 -5.16 -21.12
CA LEU A 326 -5.54 -6.30 -20.32
C LEU A 326 -5.71 -5.94 -18.84
N LEU A 327 -4.76 -5.20 -18.29
CA LEU A 327 -4.79 -4.76 -16.89
C LEU A 327 -6.04 -3.93 -16.59
N LEU A 328 -6.35 -2.94 -17.42
CA LEU A 328 -7.55 -2.11 -17.26
C LEU A 328 -8.84 -2.93 -17.38
N LYS A 329 -8.92 -3.84 -18.36
CA LYS A 329 -10.08 -4.74 -18.51
C LYS A 329 -10.30 -5.59 -17.25
N VAL A 330 -9.26 -6.25 -16.76
CA VAL A 330 -9.33 -7.07 -15.55
C VAL A 330 -9.68 -6.23 -14.33
N THR A 331 -9.09 -5.04 -14.22
CA THR A 331 -9.41 -4.11 -13.11
C THR A 331 -10.88 -3.71 -13.12
N VAL A 332 -11.42 -3.30 -14.26
CA VAL A 332 -12.84 -2.92 -14.37
C VAL A 332 -13.75 -4.11 -14.02
N ILE A 333 -13.46 -5.31 -14.52
CA ILE A 333 -14.24 -6.50 -14.20
C ILE A 333 -14.23 -6.79 -12.70
N LEU A 334 -13.04 -6.87 -12.08
CA LEU A 334 -12.92 -7.14 -10.65
C LEU A 334 -13.55 -6.04 -9.79
N SER A 335 -13.32 -4.77 -10.15
CA SER A 335 -13.91 -3.63 -9.45
C SER A 335 -15.43 -3.63 -9.55
N THR A 336 -15.99 -4.00 -10.70
CA THR A 336 -17.45 -4.11 -10.91
C THR A 336 -18.04 -5.26 -10.10
N ILE A 337 -17.36 -6.42 -10.03
CA ILE A 337 -17.81 -7.55 -9.21
C ILE A 337 -17.85 -7.14 -7.73
N LEU A 338 -16.81 -6.48 -7.22
CA LEU A 338 -16.77 -6.01 -5.84
C LEU A 338 -17.80 -4.90 -5.59
N TRP A 339 -18.00 -4.00 -6.54
CA TRP A 339 -19.03 -2.98 -6.47
C TRP A 339 -20.43 -3.58 -6.35
N ILE A 340 -20.78 -4.58 -7.19
CA ILE A 340 -22.05 -5.29 -7.11
C ILE A 340 -22.23 -5.93 -5.73
N LEU A 341 -21.18 -6.55 -5.17
CA LEU A 341 -21.21 -7.14 -3.83
C LEU A 341 -21.49 -6.08 -2.75
N PHE A 342 -20.82 -4.93 -2.84
CA PHE A 342 -20.97 -3.85 -1.87
C PHE A 342 -22.36 -3.19 -1.94
N GLU A 343 -22.91 -3.02 -3.12
CA GLU A 343 -24.23 -2.41 -3.33
C GLU A 343 -25.39 -3.38 -3.02
N ALA A 344 -25.20 -4.68 -3.29
CA ALA A 344 -26.22 -5.70 -3.03
C ALA A 344 -26.34 -6.07 -1.55
N PHE A 345 -25.21 -6.09 -0.82
CA PHE A 345 -25.15 -6.62 0.55
C PHE A 345 -24.56 -5.62 1.58
N PRO A 346 -24.89 -4.31 1.54
CA PRO A 346 -24.27 -3.33 2.43
C PRO A 346 -24.60 -3.59 3.92
N LEU A 347 -25.82 -3.99 4.23
CA LEU A 347 -26.23 -4.29 5.60
C LEU A 347 -25.45 -5.48 6.18
N GLN A 348 -25.35 -6.57 5.42
CA GLN A 348 -24.62 -7.76 5.84
C GLN A 348 -23.14 -7.46 6.07
N LEU A 349 -22.54 -6.67 5.19
CA LEU A 349 -21.14 -6.25 5.34
C LEU A 349 -20.92 -5.42 6.61
N ILE A 350 -21.84 -4.50 6.93
CA ILE A 350 -21.75 -3.70 8.17
C ILE A 350 -21.92 -4.61 9.40
N GLN A 351 -22.88 -5.53 9.37
CA GLN A 351 -23.14 -6.46 10.46
C GLN A 351 -21.95 -7.39 10.78
N MET A 352 -21.10 -7.69 9.80
CA MET A 352 -19.88 -8.48 10.03
C MET A 352 -18.87 -7.78 10.98
N PHE A 353 -18.93 -6.45 11.08
CA PHE A 353 -17.97 -5.67 11.87
C PHE A 353 -18.52 -5.22 13.23
N GLY A 354 -19.78 -5.46 13.52
CA GLY A 354 -20.37 -5.13 14.80
C GLY A 354 -21.90 -5.04 14.78
N SER A 355 -22.48 -4.89 15.96
CA SER A 355 -23.92 -4.66 16.15
C SER A 355 -24.17 -3.24 16.64
N GLY A 356 -25.28 -2.65 16.21
CA GLY A 356 -25.70 -1.31 16.60
C GLY A 356 -27.22 -1.19 16.62
N ASP A 357 -27.70 0.00 16.89
CA ASP A 357 -29.13 0.34 16.87
C ASP A 357 -29.65 0.58 15.43
N ALA A 358 -30.92 0.94 15.31
CA ALA A 358 -31.56 1.20 14.02
C ALA A 358 -30.88 2.35 13.26
N LEU A 359 -30.49 3.44 13.96
CA LEU A 359 -29.82 4.61 13.39
C LEU A 359 -28.42 4.26 12.84
N TYR A 360 -27.68 3.39 13.55
CA TYR A 360 -26.39 2.90 13.09
C TYR A 360 -26.50 2.16 11.75
N TYR A 361 -27.46 1.26 11.63
CA TYR A 361 -27.65 0.52 10.37
C TYR A 361 -28.20 1.39 9.25
N GLU A 362 -29.12 2.31 9.55
CA GLU A 362 -29.65 3.26 8.56
C GLU A 362 -28.55 4.11 7.97
N PHE A 363 -27.77 4.78 8.83
CA PHE A 363 -26.65 5.60 8.40
C PHE A 363 -25.58 4.75 7.70
N GLY A 364 -25.29 3.57 8.23
CA GLY A 364 -24.29 2.66 7.71
C GLY A 364 -24.57 2.22 6.28
N VAL A 365 -25.78 1.77 6.00
CA VAL A 365 -26.19 1.35 4.63
C VAL A 365 -26.16 2.53 3.67
N ARG A 366 -26.64 3.69 4.09
CA ARG A 366 -26.64 4.92 3.29
C ARG A 366 -25.21 5.38 2.97
N TYR A 367 -24.35 5.41 4.00
CA TYR A 367 -22.94 5.80 3.85
C TYR A 367 -22.17 4.80 2.95
N ALA A 368 -22.34 3.49 3.17
CA ALA A 368 -21.66 2.47 2.40
C ALA A 368 -22.04 2.55 0.92
N ARG A 369 -23.32 2.61 0.59
CA ARG A 369 -23.78 2.72 -0.80
C ARG A 369 -23.26 3.98 -1.49
N ALA A 370 -23.35 5.13 -0.84
CA ALA A 370 -22.88 6.35 -1.44
C ALA A 370 -21.35 6.37 -1.58
N PHE A 371 -20.61 6.04 -0.53
CA PHE A 371 -19.14 6.09 -0.53
C PHE A 371 -18.51 5.08 -1.50
N LEU A 372 -19.09 3.89 -1.63
CA LEU A 372 -18.59 2.82 -2.49
C LEU A 372 -19.17 2.86 -3.91
N PHE A 373 -20.04 3.82 -4.22
CA PHE A 373 -20.77 3.89 -5.49
C PHE A 373 -19.87 3.84 -6.74
N PHE A 374 -18.76 4.58 -6.75
CA PHE A 374 -17.84 4.62 -7.87
C PHE A 374 -16.65 3.65 -7.75
N THR A 375 -16.74 2.63 -6.90
CA THR A 375 -15.70 1.60 -6.75
C THR A 375 -15.31 0.97 -8.09
N PHE A 376 -16.27 0.80 -9.03
CA PHE A 376 -16.01 0.20 -10.34
C PHE A 376 -15.10 1.03 -11.25
N ILE A 377 -14.97 2.34 -11.06
CA ILE A 377 -14.03 3.20 -11.79
C ILE A 377 -12.78 3.55 -10.97
N ASN A 378 -12.86 3.49 -9.64
CA ASN A 378 -11.78 3.86 -8.74
C ASN A 378 -10.51 3.00 -8.97
N GLY A 379 -10.69 1.70 -9.19
CA GLY A 379 -9.58 0.80 -9.54
C GLY A 379 -8.80 1.27 -10.76
N THR A 380 -9.46 1.78 -11.78
CA THR A 380 -8.83 2.34 -12.98
C THR A 380 -7.96 3.55 -12.65
N THR A 381 -8.42 4.44 -11.78
CA THR A 381 -7.66 5.62 -11.34
C THR A 381 -6.36 5.22 -10.65
N ILE A 382 -6.39 4.21 -9.78
CA ILE A 382 -5.19 3.68 -9.10
C ILE A 382 -4.21 3.10 -10.10
N ILE A 383 -4.66 2.26 -11.04
CA ILE A 383 -3.83 1.65 -12.07
C ILE A 383 -3.15 2.71 -12.94
N VAL A 384 -3.90 3.70 -13.40
CA VAL A 384 -3.38 4.78 -14.26
C VAL A 384 -2.34 5.61 -13.53
N THR A 385 -2.59 5.96 -12.26
CA THR A 385 -1.66 6.75 -11.45
C THR A 385 -0.32 6.04 -11.26
N THR A 386 -0.34 4.73 -11.04
CA THR A 386 0.84 3.91 -10.76
C THR A 386 1.54 3.39 -12.04
N PHE A 387 0.90 3.46 -13.20
CA PHE A 387 1.50 3.17 -14.50
C PHE A 387 2.68 4.10 -14.80
N PHE A 388 2.55 5.39 -14.54
CA PHE A 388 3.56 6.38 -14.91
C PHE A 388 4.93 6.17 -14.24
N PRO A 389 5.03 5.90 -12.92
CA PRO A 389 6.31 5.53 -12.31
C PRO A 389 6.91 4.26 -12.91
N ALA A 390 6.10 3.25 -13.24
CA ALA A 390 6.58 2.00 -13.82
C ALA A 390 7.30 2.20 -15.16
N ILE A 391 6.90 3.22 -15.95
CA ILE A 391 7.55 3.59 -17.22
C ILE A 391 8.53 4.78 -17.09
N GLY A 392 8.93 5.13 -15.86
CA GLY A 392 9.91 6.21 -15.63
C GLY A 392 9.34 7.62 -15.59
N LYS A 393 8.01 7.82 -15.74
CA LYS A 393 7.35 9.14 -15.73
C LYS A 393 6.80 9.52 -14.35
N ALA A 394 7.63 9.45 -13.31
CA ALA A 394 7.23 9.58 -11.90
C ALA A 394 6.47 10.89 -11.59
N LYS A 395 6.84 12.01 -12.19
CA LYS A 395 6.18 13.31 -11.96
C LYS A 395 4.68 13.27 -12.27
N LEU A 396 4.30 12.60 -13.35
CA LEU A 396 2.88 12.48 -13.72
C LEU A 396 2.10 11.64 -12.70
N GLY A 397 2.65 10.52 -12.27
CA GLY A 397 2.05 9.70 -11.22
C GLY A 397 1.87 10.46 -9.91
N ALA A 398 2.89 11.21 -9.48
CA ALA A 398 2.84 12.02 -8.28
C ALA A 398 1.77 13.12 -8.34
N ILE A 399 1.68 13.85 -9.46
CA ILE A 399 0.67 14.89 -9.68
C ILE A 399 -0.73 14.29 -9.64
N LEU A 400 -0.97 13.17 -10.33
CA LEU A 400 -2.29 12.52 -10.35
C LEU A 400 -2.69 11.98 -8.97
N SER A 401 -1.73 11.47 -8.19
CA SER A 401 -1.96 11.03 -6.82
C SER A 401 -2.37 12.18 -5.90
N LEU A 402 -1.64 13.31 -5.97
CA LEU A 402 -1.98 14.54 -5.24
C LEU A 402 -3.34 15.09 -5.67
N THR A 403 -3.61 15.10 -6.97
CA THR A 403 -4.87 15.61 -7.51
C THR A 403 -6.07 14.90 -6.87
N ARG A 404 -6.06 13.56 -6.83
CA ARG A 404 -7.16 12.80 -6.26
C ARG A 404 -7.34 13.07 -4.77
N GLN A 405 -6.28 12.99 -3.97
CA GLN A 405 -6.36 13.01 -2.51
C GLN A 405 -6.45 14.43 -1.96
N MET A 406 -5.55 15.31 -2.39
CA MET A 406 -5.35 16.62 -1.77
C MET A 406 -6.10 17.74 -2.50
N PHE A 407 -6.17 17.70 -3.84
CA PHE A 407 -6.75 18.79 -4.60
C PHE A 407 -8.23 18.58 -4.94
N VAL A 408 -8.71 17.33 -4.90
CA VAL A 408 -10.12 17.02 -5.17
C VAL A 408 -10.82 16.56 -3.89
N LEU A 409 -10.41 15.43 -3.30
CA LEU A 409 -11.15 14.81 -2.21
C LEU A 409 -11.20 15.71 -0.96
N LEU A 410 -10.07 16.19 -0.48
CA LEU A 410 -10.03 16.99 0.75
C LEU A 410 -10.84 18.31 0.64
N PRO A 411 -10.72 19.14 -0.42
CA PRO A 411 -11.56 20.32 -0.57
C PRO A 411 -13.04 19.99 -0.74
N VAL A 412 -13.41 18.97 -1.49
CA VAL A 412 -14.80 18.54 -1.68
C VAL A 412 -15.40 18.06 -0.36
N MET A 413 -14.64 17.31 0.45
CA MET A 413 -15.09 16.90 1.79
C MET A 413 -15.40 18.11 2.69
N ILE A 414 -14.48 19.08 2.73
CA ILE A 414 -14.67 20.30 3.54
C ILE A 414 -15.87 21.09 3.04
N LEU A 415 -15.97 21.32 1.73
CA LEU A 415 -17.05 22.08 1.12
C LEU A 415 -18.42 21.45 1.39
N LEU A 416 -18.54 20.14 1.18
CA LEU A 416 -19.80 19.44 1.37
C LEU A 416 -20.17 19.30 2.86
N ALA A 417 -19.18 19.11 3.73
CA ALA A 417 -19.40 19.08 5.17
C ALA A 417 -19.92 20.44 5.69
N THR A 418 -19.33 21.56 5.26
CA THR A 418 -19.74 22.90 5.67
C THR A 418 -21.11 23.29 5.12
N SER A 419 -21.48 22.80 3.92
CA SER A 419 -22.74 23.16 3.26
C SER A 419 -23.91 22.25 3.65
N PHE A 420 -23.67 20.96 3.85
CA PHE A 420 -24.71 19.94 4.02
C PHE A 420 -24.50 19.04 5.25
N GLY A 421 -23.53 19.35 6.09
CA GLY A 421 -23.24 18.59 7.31
C GLY A 421 -22.73 17.17 6.99
N VAL A 422 -23.10 16.20 7.86
CA VAL A 422 -22.71 14.81 7.71
C VAL A 422 -23.27 14.15 6.44
N ASP A 423 -24.44 14.59 5.99
CA ASP A 423 -25.05 14.11 4.75
C ASP A 423 -24.26 14.53 3.51
N GLY A 424 -23.63 15.69 3.52
CA GLY A 424 -22.72 16.12 2.47
C GLY A 424 -21.46 15.26 2.39
N LEU A 425 -20.89 14.89 3.56
CA LEU A 425 -19.70 14.04 3.63
C LEU A 425 -19.89 12.70 2.95
N ILE A 426 -21.07 12.12 2.99
CA ILE A 426 -21.40 10.85 2.34
C ILE A 426 -21.08 10.89 0.84
N PHE A 427 -21.31 12.02 0.18
CA PHE A 427 -21.12 12.19 -1.27
C PHE A 427 -19.73 12.70 -1.67
N ALA A 428 -18.88 13.06 -0.71
CA ALA A 428 -17.56 13.61 -1.01
C ALA A 428 -16.67 12.59 -1.76
N GLY A 429 -16.68 11.31 -1.33
CA GLY A 429 -15.96 10.23 -1.98
C GLY A 429 -16.34 10.06 -3.45
N PRO A 430 -17.61 9.77 -3.76
CA PRO A 430 -18.09 9.58 -5.13
C PRO A 430 -17.79 10.75 -6.07
N ILE A 431 -18.07 11.98 -5.64
CA ILE A 431 -17.80 13.18 -6.45
C ILE A 431 -16.32 13.27 -6.79
N SER A 432 -15.46 13.04 -5.80
CA SER A 432 -14.01 13.10 -5.97
C SER A 432 -13.49 11.98 -6.86
N ASP A 433 -14.02 10.77 -6.74
CA ASP A 433 -13.64 9.64 -7.57
C ASP A 433 -14.02 9.87 -9.04
N PHE A 434 -15.20 10.43 -9.28
CA PHE A 434 -15.63 10.76 -10.65
C PHE A 434 -14.75 11.85 -11.29
N ILE A 435 -14.50 12.96 -10.59
CA ILE A 435 -13.64 14.04 -11.08
C ILE A 435 -12.23 13.50 -11.35
N SER A 436 -11.68 12.76 -10.40
CA SER A 436 -10.33 12.21 -10.50
C SER A 436 -10.22 11.19 -11.62
N PHE A 437 -11.26 10.38 -11.86
CA PHE A 437 -11.32 9.44 -12.98
C PHE A 437 -11.23 10.18 -14.32
N ILE A 438 -12.02 11.25 -14.52
CA ILE A 438 -11.97 12.04 -15.76
C ILE A 438 -10.57 12.62 -15.99
N ILE A 439 -9.95 13.19 -14.96
CA ILE A 439 -8.60 13.76 -15.06
C ILE A 439 -7.60 12.65 -15.42
N CYS A 440 -7.60 11.55 -14.66
CA CYS A 440 -6.66 10.45 -14.86
C CYS A 440 -6.79 9.81 -16.24
N ILE A 441 -8.01 9.51 -16.70
CA ILE A 441 -8.22 8.86 -18.00
C ILE A 441 -7.83 9.78 -19.15
N THR A 442 -8.09 11.09 -19.03
CA THR A 442 -7.70 12.07 -20.04
C THR A 442 -6.18 12.15 -20.18
N VAL A 443 -5.46 12.25 -19.05
CA VAL A 443 -3.99 12.24 -19.04
C VAL A 443 -3.44 10.92 -19.57
N TYR A 444 -4.04 9.79 -19.18
CA TYR A 444 -3.67 8.47 -19.66
C TYR A 444 -3.79 8.36 -21.19
N ILE A 445 -4.95 8.70 -21.76
CA ILE A 445 -5.18 8.64 -23.21
C ILE A 445 -4.17 9.53 -23.94
N HIS A 446 -3.94 10.75 -23.45
CA HIS A 446 -2.99 11.67 -24.06
C HIS A 446 -1.54 11.12 -24.02
N GLN A 447 -1.13 10.50 -22.92
CA GLN A 447 0.21 9.93 -22.80
C GLN A 447 0.37 8.64 -23.60
N MET A 448 -0.66 7.76 -23.62
CA MET A 448 -0.63 6.52 -24.39
C MET A 448 -0.54 6.78 -25.91
N ARG A 449 -1.13 7.87 -26.41
CA ARG A 449 -0.99 8.27 -27.81
C ARG A 449 0.45 8.69 -28.18
N LYS A 450 1.27 9.08 -27.20
CA LYS A 450 2.70 9.43 -27.39
C LYS A 450 3.63 8.22 -27.34
N ILE A 451 3.17 7.08 -26.85
CA ILE A 451 3.94 5.84 -26.84
C ILE A 451 3.73 5.17 -28.20
N PRO A 452 4.82 4.83 -28.93
CA PRO A 452 4.71 4.13 -30.19
C PRO A 452 3.87 2.85 -30.08
N LYS A 453 3.19 2.47 -31.16
CA LYS A 453 2.43 1.20 -31.22
C LYS A 453 3.28 0.04 -31.72
N VAL A 454 4.40 0.36 -32.34
CA VAL A 454 5.33 -0.60 -32.95
C VAL A 454 6.59 -0.66 -32.09
N ASP A 455 7.13 -1.85 -31.95
CA ASP A 455 8.34 -2.08 -31.20
C ASP A 455 9.55 -1.47 -31.93
N GLU A 456 10.47 -0.87 -31.17
CA GLU A 456 11.75 -0.39 -31.68
C GLU A 456 12.81 -1.47 -31.39
N LEU A 457 13.53 -1.92 -32.42
CA LEU A 457 14.65 -2.83 -32.23
C LEU A 457 15.76 -2.09 -31.47
N LEU A 458 16.17 -2.63 -30.32
CA LEU A 458 17.43 -2.23 -29.68
C LEU A 458 18.55 -2.81 -30.53
N VAL A 459 19.22 -1.94 -31.31
CA VAL A 459 20.39 -2.28 -32.10
C VAL A 459 21.59 -2.54 -31.20
#